data_8e7f2e970191e006b96a33fa683dae2a
#
_entry.id   8e7f2e970191e006b96a33fa683dae2a
#
_cell.length_a   1.000
_cell.length_b   1.000
_cell.length_c   1.000
_cell.angle_alpha   90.00
_cell.angle_beta   90.00
_cell.angle_gamma   90.00
#
_symmetry.space_group_name_H-M   'P 1'
#
loop_
_entity.id
_entity.type
_entity.pdbx_description
1 polymer ?
#
loop_
_entity_poly.entity_id
_entity_poly.type
_entity_poly.pdbx_seq_one_letter_code
_entity_poly.pdbx_strand_id
1 'polypeptide(L)'
;HKKGAYFANPCYTQIHPTCIPRSGDHQSKLTLMSESLRNDGRIWVPRKIEDVEAIRSGKLKPTQLKEEDRDYYLERRYPAFGNLVPRDVASRAAKERCDEGFGVNKTGEAVYLDFASAFIRYGKEKAMVEGVEDASPEKIRELGEGVIEAKYGNLFQMYEKIINENPYKTPMMIYPAVHYTMGGVWVDYNLMTSIPGCYALGEANFSDHGANRLGASALMQGLADGYFVLPYTIGDQLADDIRTGPISTDLPEFAEAEKLVKEGLNKLVDNKGTHSVDYFHKRLGKVMWDKVGMSRNEKGLKEAIAEIQKIRSEFWNDVMVPGGVNEMNSELEKAGRVADFLELGELFAKDALERNES
;
A
#
# COMPACT_ATOMS: atom_id res chain seq x y z
N HIS A 1 -8.89 11.24 16.58
CA HIS A 1 -9.30 10.67 17.85
C HIS A 1 -8.95 11.56 19.05
N LYS A 2 -7.89 12.35 19.00
CA LYS A 2 -7.46 13.26 20.11
C LYS A 2 -8.54 14.24 20.54
N LYS A 3 -9.48 14.59 19.68
CA LYS A 3 -10.59 15.52 19.95
C LYS A 3 -11.94 14.81 20.08
N GLY A 4 -11.97 13.46 20.17
CA GLY A 4 -13.17 12.69 20.38
C GLY A 4 -13.80 12.08 19.11
N ALA A 5 -13.16 12.20 17.96
CA ALA A 5 -13.60 11.49 16.76
C ALA A 5 -13.45 9.97 16.96
N TYR A 6 -14.53 9.23 16.72
CA TYR A 6 -14.52 7.77 16.74
C TYR A 6 -13.93 7.22 15.45
N PHE A 7 -13.31 6.05 15.56
CA PHE A 7 -12.85 5.27 14.43
C PHE A 7 -13.60 3.95 14.37
N ALA A 8 -13.88 3.49 13.17
CA ALA A 8 -14.45 2.17 12.94
C ALA A 8 -13.47 1.36 12.09
N ASN A 9 -13.21 0.14 12.52
CA ASN A 9 -12.37 -0.84 11.85
C ASN A 9 -10.96 -0.31 11.42
N PRO A 10 -10.25 0.49 12.23
CA PRO A 10 -9.01 1.14 11.79
C PRO A 10 -7.93 0.14 11.34
N CYS A 11 -7.93 -1.09 11.85
CA CYS A 11 -6.97 -2.12 11.44
C CYS A 11 -7.31 -2.84 10.12
N TYR A 12 -8.47 -2.56 9.51
CA TYR A 12 -8.87 -3.19 8.25
C TYR A 12 -8.13 -2.55 7.08
N THR A 13 -7.19 -3.29 6.53
CA THR A 13 -6.36 -2.85 5.40
C THR A 13 -6.48 -3.83 4.23
N GLN A 14 -6.45 -3.30 3.03
CA GLN A 14 -6.43 -4.11 1.82
C GLN A 14 -5.02 -4.20 1.26
N ILE A 15 -4.66 -5.39 0.75
CA ILE A 15 -3.35 -5.70 0.24
C ILE A 15 -3.42 -5.82 -1.28
N HIS A 16 -2.45 -5.21 -1.97
CA HIS A 16 -2.31 -5.30 -3.41
C HIS A 16 -1.21 -6.32 -3.76
N PRO A 17 -1.52 -7.35 -4.57
CA PRO A 17 -0.59 -8.46 -4.80
C PRO A 17 0.57 -8.14 -5.74
N THR A 18 0.46 -7.10 -6.56
CA THR A 18 1.40 -6.78 -7.64
C THR A 18 2.13 -5.46 -7.40
N CYS A 19 2.78 -5.31 -6.25
CA CYS A 19 3.66 -4.18 -5.99
C CYS A 19 5.11 -4.51 -6.36
N ILE A 20 5.86 -3.52 -6.79
CA ILE A 20 7.30 -3.65 -6.96
C ILE A 20 7.93 -3.81 -5.58
N PRO A 21 8.69 -4.89 -5.30
CA PRO A 21 9.26 -5.12 -3.99
C PRO A 21 10.32 -4.07 -3.65
N ARG A 22 10.63 -3.98 -2.36
CA ARG A 22 11.66 -3.07 -1.86
C ARG A 22 13.02 -3.40 -2.48
N SER A 23 13.65 -2.42 -3.11
CA SER A 23 14.96 -2.58 -3.78
C SER A 23 16.13 -2.11 -2.92
N GLY A 24 15.89 -1.42 -1.81
CA GLY A 24 16.94 -0.93 -0.90
C GLY A 24 16.40 -0.01 0.19
N ASP A 25 17.31 0.44 1.06
CA ASP A 25 16.96 1.27 2.24
C ASP A 25 16.51 2.69 1.90
N HIS A 26 16.79 3.15 0.70
CA HIS A 26 16.40 4.49 0.24
C HIS A 26 14.98 4.55 -0.35
N GLN A 27 14.38 3.41 -0.67
CA GLN A 27 13.02 3.37 -1.19
C GLN A 27 12.02 3.63 -0.06
N SER A 28 11.39 4.79 -0.08
CA SER A 28 10.41 5.20 0.93
C SER A 28 9.00 4.69 0.66
N LYS A 29 8.71 4.26 -0.57
CA LYS A 29 7.38 3.81 -0.99
C LYS A 29 7.48 2.56 -1.85
N LEU A 30 6.52 1.63 -1.67
CA LEU A 30 6.30 0.55 -2.62
C LEU A 30 5.49 1.08 -3.80
N THR A 31 5.87 0.71 -5.01
CA THR A 31 5.15 1.12 -6.22
C THR A 31 4.14 0.07 -6.60
N LEU A 32 2.88 0.48 -6.68
CA LEU A 32 1.78 -0.36 -7.13
C LEU A 32 1.86 -0.56 -8.65
N MET A 33 1.74 -1.81 -9.08
CA MET A 33 1.57 -2.18 -10.47
C MET A 33 0.12 -2.58 -10.73
N SER A 34 -0.37 -2.39 -11.95
CA SER A 34 -1.73 -2.83 -12.29
C SER A 34 -1.93 -4.33 -12.06
N GLU A 35 -3.05 -4.69 -11.44
CA GLU A 35 -3.44 -6.10 -11.29
C GLU A 35 -3.70 -6.81 -12.60
N SER A 36 -4.02 -6.06 -13.66
CA SER A 36 -4.21 -6.62 -15.01
C SER A 36 -3.00 -7.39 -15.53
N LEU A 37 -1.81 -7.14 -14.99
CA LEU A 37 -0.61 -7.93 -15.28
C LEU A 37 -0.81 -9.43 -14.98
N ARG A 38 -1.66 -9.78 -14.01
CA ARG A 38 -1.96 -11.18 -13.66
C ARG A 38 -2.83 -11.89 -14.69
N ASN A 39 -3.48 -11.16 -15.61
CA ASN A 39 -4.26 -11.74 -16.70
C ASN A 39 -3.38 -12.53 -17.67
N ASP A 40 -2.15 -12.09 -17.85
CA ASP A 40 -1.22 -12.64 -18.84
C ASP A 40 0.09 -13.15 -18.21
N GLY A 41 0.48 -12.62 -17.07
CA GLY A 41 1.66 -13.07 -16.34
C GLY A 41 1.38 -14.26 -15.42
N ARG A 42 2.31 -15.22 -15.35
CA ARG A 42 2.25 -16.37 -14.44
C ARG A 42 3.13 -16.14 -13.23
N ILE A 43 2.57 -16.46 -12.04
CA ILE A 43 3.27 -16.23 -10.76
C ILE A 43 3.92 -17.52 -10.30
N TRP A 44 5.23 -17.46 -9.98
CA TRP A 44 5.99 -18.61 -9.53
C TRP A 44 7.16 -18.28 -8.60
N VAL A 45 7.64 -19.30 -7.90
CA VAL A 45 8.92 -19.32 -7.18
C VAL A 45 9.69 -20.60 -7.57
N PRO A 46 11.03 -20.68 -7.34
CA PRO A 46 11.73 -21.95 -7.50
C PRO A 46 11.16 -23.04 -6.58
N ARG A 47 11.20 -24.31 -7.01
CA ARG A 47 10.77 -25.44 -6.17
C ARG A 47 11.75 -25.82 -5.08
N LYS A 48 13.03 -25.49 -5.26
CA LYS A 48 14.12 -25.86 -4.36
C LYS A 48 14.77 -24.63 -3.74
N ILE A 49 15.11 -24.71 -2.47
CA ILE A 49 15.78 -23.62 -1.75
C ILE A 49 17.17 -23.34 -2.33
N GLU A 50 17.89 -24.37 -2.80
CA GLU A 50 19.20 -24.23 -3.43
C GLU A 50 19.14 -23.33 -4.66
N ASP A 51 18.07 -23.44 -5.47
CA ASP A 51 17.85 -22.59 -6.63
C ASP A 51 17.54 -21.14 -6.24
N VAL A 52 16.77 -20.95 -5.13
CA VAL A 52 16.53 -19.61 -4.57
C VAL A 52 17.83 -18.96 -4.15
N GLU A 53 18.68 -19.69 -3.42
CA GLU A 53 20.00 -19.19 -2.96
C GLU A 53 20.93 -18.88 -4.13
N ALA A 54 20.93 -19.72 -5.16
CA ALA A 54 21.70 -19.52 -6.40
C ALA A 54 21.23 -18.25 -7.14
N ILE A 55 19.92 -18.01 -7.20
CA ILE A 55 19.34 -16.79 -7.81
C ILE A 55 19.69 -15.56 -6.97
N ARG A 56 19.48 -15.58 -5.66
CA ARG A 56 19.79 -14.46 -4.75
C ARG A 56 21.27 -14.07 -4.79
N SER A 57 22.16 -15.06 -4.94
CA SER A 57 23.59 -14.83 -5.06
C SER A 57 24.05 -14.47 -6.48
N GLY A 58 23.16 -14.46 -7.46
CA GLY A 58 23.47 -14.17 -8.87
C GLY A 58 24.19 -15.29 -9.62
N LYS A 59 24.30 -16.49 -9.04
CA LYS A 59 24.92 -17.67 -9.69
C LYS A 59 24.00 -18.30 -10.73
N LEU A 60 22.68 -18.15 -10.58
CA LEU A 60 21.66 -18.66 -11.48
C LEU A 60 20.74 -17.50 -11.91
N LYS A 61 20.48 -17.38 -13.20
CA LYS A 61 19.47 -16.45 -13.71
C LYS A 61 18.10 -17.11 -13.69
N PRO A 62 17.01 -16.40 -13.32
CA PRO A 62 15.66 -16.98 -13.29
C PRO A 62 15.23 -17.59 -14.65
N THR A 63 15.70 -17.04 -15.76
CA THR A 63 15.43 -17.53 -17.12
C THR A 63 16.12 -18.86 -17.44
N GLN A 64 17.13 -19.27 -16.67
CA GLN A 64 17.82 -20.55 -16.85
C GLN A 64 17.15 -21.69 -16.09
N LEU A 65 16.24 -21.36 -15.16
CA LEU A 65 15.49 -22.38 -14.43
C LEU A 65 14.48 -23.03 -15.36
N LYS A 66 14.48 -24.37 -15.38
CA LYS A 66 13.55 -25.15 -16.22
C LYS A 66 12.13 -25.00 -15.72
N GLU A 67 11.16 -25.20 -16.60
CA GLU A 67 9.72 -25.13 -16.27
C GLU A 67 9.33 -26.09 -15.14
N GLU A 68 9.89 -27.28 -15.12
CA GLU A 68 9.65 -28.32 -14.11
C GLU A 68 10.17 -27.95 -12.72
N ASP A 69 11.16 -27.07 -12.61
CA ASP A 69 11.74 -26.58 -11.37
C ASP A 69 11.06 -25.28 -10.84
N ARG A 70 10.02 -24.80 -11.53
CA ARG A 70 9.20 -23.66 -11.13
C ARG A 70 7.94 -24.12 -10.41
N ASP A 71 7.63 -23.56 -9.26
CA ASP A 71 6.36 -23.78 -8.56
C ASP A 71 5.38 -22.65 -8.89
N TYR A 72 4.46 -22.91 -9.79
CA TYR A 72 3.30 -22.06 -10.08
C TYR A 72 2.24 -22.26 -9.00
N TYR A 73 2.55 -21.84 -7.78
CA TYR A 73 1.82 -22.21 -6.56
C TYR A 73 0.35 -21.78 -6.57
N LEU A 74 -0.03 -20.68 -7.25
CA LEU A 74 -1.43 -20.28 -7.38
C LEU A 74 -2.20 -21.24 -8.31
N GLU A 75 -1.61 -21.57 -9.44
CA GLU A 75 -2.22 -22.51 -10.40
C GLU A 75 -2.37 -23.91 -9.78
N ARG A 76 -1.38 -24.36 -9.01
CA ARG A 76 -1.40 -25.65 -8.33
C ARG A 76 -2.41 -25.71 -7.19
N ARG A 77 -2.50 -24.64 -6.37
CA ARG A 77 -3.41 -24.58 -5.21
C ARG A 77 -4.85 -24.28 -5.60
N TYR A 78 -5.04 -23.47 -6.64
CA TYR A 78 -6.35 -22.94 -7.06
C TYR A 78 -6.58 -23.17 -8.57
N PRO A 79 -6.72 -24.42 -9.04
CA PRO A 79 -6.76 -24.72 -10.48
C PRO A 79 -7.88 -24.02 -11.26
N ALA A 80 -8.99 -23.70 -10.59
CA ALA A 80 -10.13 -23.02 -11.23
C ALA A 80 -9.87 -21.54 -11.56
N PHE A 81 -8.99 -20.89 -10.82
CA PHE A 81 -8.72 -19.45 -10.95
C PHE A 81 -7.27 -19.15 -11.34
N GLY A 82 -6.34 -20.02 -10.97
CA GLY A 82 -4.91 -19.83 -11.22
C GLY A 82 -4.39 -18.49 -10.69
N ASN A 83 -3.75 -17.73 -11.55
CA ASN A 83 -3.22 -16.40 -11.19
C ASN A 83 -4.30 -15.33 -10.96
N LEU A 84 -5.57 -15.63 -11.27
CA LEU A 84 -6.70 -14.70 -11.14
C LEU A 84 -7.49 -14.89 -9.83
N VAL A 85 -6.97 -15.64 -8.88
CA VAL A 85 -7.55 -15.72 -7.53
C VAL A 85 -7.71 -14.31 -6.91
N PRO A 86 -8.67 -14.11 -5.97
CA PRO A 86 -8.84 -12.85 -5.26
C PRO A 86 -7.54 -12.28 -4.69
N ARG A 87 -7.47 -10.96 -4.55
CA ARG A 87 -6.27 -10.22 -4.12
C ARG A 87 -5.67 -10.72 -2.83
N ASP A 88 -6.52 -10.93 -1.83
CA ASP A 88 -6.13 -11.42 -0.51
C ASP A 88 -5.56 -12.83 -0.56
N VAL A 89 -6.15 -13.71 -1.37
CA VAL A 89 -5.65 -15.08 -1.59
C VAL A 89 -4.28 -15.06 -2.24
N ALA A 90 -4.11 -14.30 -3.35
CA ALA A 90 -2.84 -14.18 -4.03
C ALA A 90 -1.75 -13.59 -3.12
N SER A 91 -2.12 -12.57 -2.33
CA SER A 91 -1.19 -11.89 -1.42
C SER A 91 -0.73 -12.77 -0.28
N ARG A 92 -1.65 -13.49 0.38
CA ARG A 92 -1.32 -14.44 1.44
C ARG A 92 -0.44 -15.58 0.92
N ALA A 93 -0.78 -16.14 -0.23
CA ALA A 93 0.01 -17.21 -0.82
C ALA A 93 1.44 -16.76 -1.19
N ALA A 94 1.61 -15.53 -1.72
CA ALA A 94 2.93 -14.98 -2.00
C ALA A 94 3.75 -14.76 -0.73
N LYS A 95 3.14 -14.16 0.31
CA LYS A 95 3.80 -13.97 1.60
C LYS A 95 4.22 -15.29 2.23
N GLU A 96 3.33 -16.29 2.23
CA GLU A 96 3.62 -17.62 2.76
C GLU A 96 4.84 -18.26 2.08
N ARG A 97 4.93 -18.19 0.73
CA ARG A 97 6.12 -18.67 0.01
C ARG A 97 7.38 -17.93 0.43
N CYS A 98 7.31 -16.63 0.62
CA CYS A 98 8.44 -15.84 1.09
C CYS A 98 8.84 -16.19 2.53
N ASP A 99 7.89 -16.34 3.44
CA ASP A 99 8.12 -16.72 4.85
C ASP A 99 8.73 -18.14 4.97
N GLU A 100 8.39 -19.04 4.04
CA GLU A 100 8.99 -20.38 3.93
C GLU A 100 10.40 -20.38 3.30
N GLY A 101 10.93 -19.22 2.93
CA GLY A 101 12.28 -19.06 2.38
C GLY A 101 12.36 -19.00 0.86
N PHE A 102 11.24 -19.12 0.13
CA PHE A 102 11.23 -19.15 -1.34
C PHE A 102 11.22 -17.77 -2.02
N GLY A 103 11.27 -16.68 -1.27
CA GLY A 103 11.34 -15.33 -1.87
C GLY A 103 12.63 -15.12 -2.66
N VAL A 104 12.53 -14.53 -3.85
CA VAL A 104 13.59 -14.56 -4.86
C VAL A 104 14.55 -13.36 -4.86
N ASN A 105 14.21 -12.25 -4.20
CA ASN A 105 15.11 -11.10 -4.08
C ASN A 105 16.06 -11.21 -2.87
N LYS A 106 16.98 -10.26 -2.73
CA LYS A 106 17.97 -10.24 -1.64
C LYS A 106 17.33 -10.20 -0.24
N THR A 107 16.16 -9.58 -0.09
CA THR A 107 15.46 -9.50 1.19
C THR A 107 14.59 -10.75 1.47
N GLY A 108 14.39 -11.61 0.47
CA GLY A 108 13.45 -12.72 0.57
C GLY A 108 11.98 -12.33 0.40
N GLU A 109 11.71 -11.10 0.00
CA GLU A 109 10.37 -10.54 -0.11
C GLU A 109 10.02 -10.25 -1.59
N ALA A 110 10.03 -11.29 -2.42
CA ALA A 110 9.56 -11.22 -3.81
C ALA A 110 9.22 -12.60 -4.36
N VAL A 111 8.26 -12.63 -5.27
CA VAL A 111 7.94 -13.76 -6.16
C VAL A 111 8.02 -13.29 -7.61
N TYR A 112 8.18 -14.22 -8.55
CA TYR A 112 8.22 -13.87 -9.97
C TYR A 112 6.83 -13.75 -10.59
N LEU A 113 6.68 -12.77 -11.48
CA LEU A 113 5.57 -12.61 -12.43
C LEU A 113 6.18 -12.66 -13.84
N ASP A 114 5.89 -13.73 -14.59
CA ASP A 114 6.58 -14.12 -15.81
C ASP A 114 5.64 -14.07 -17.02
N PHE A 115 6.04 -13.34 -18.07
CA PHE A 115 5.28 -13.18 -19.31
C PHE A 115 5.77 -14.08 -20.45
N ALA A 116 6.77 -14.92 -20.23
CA ALA A 116 7.36 -15.76 -21.30
C ALA A 116 6.29 -16.59 -22.04
N SER A 117 5.35 -17.20 -21.33
CA SER A 117 4.26 -17.96 -21.92
C SER A 117 3.27 -17.09 -22.70
N ALA A 118 3.02 -15.86 -22.21
CA ALA A 118 2.13 -14.92 -22.88
C ALA A 118 2.73 -14.43 -24.22
N PHE A 119 4.03 -14.16 -24.28
CA PHE A 119 4.70 -13.83 -25.54
C PHE A 119 4.48 -14.91 -26.61
N ILE A 120 4.64 -16.17 -26.23
CA ILE A 120 4.45 -17.28 -27.18
C ILE A 120 2.98 -17.45 -27.57
N ARG A 121 2.06 -17.36 -26.61
CA ARG A 121 0.62 -17.48 -26.88
C ARG A 121 0.14 -16.41 -27.85
N TYR A 122 0.35 -15.14 -27.51
CA TYR A 122 -0.07 -14.02 -28.35
C TYR A 122 0.68 -13.96 -29.68
N GLY A 123 1.93 -14.37 -29.73
CA GLY A 123 2.67 -14.45 -30.97
C GLY A 123 2.09 -15.49 -31.94
N LYS A 124 1.72 -16.66 -31.44
CA LYS A 124 1.03 -17.68 -32.27
C LYS A 124 -0.34 -17.20 -32.77
N GLU A 125 -1.14 -16.59 -31.87
CA GLU A 125 -2.43 -16.03 -32.23
C GLU A 125 -2.30 -14.96 -33.33
N LYS A 126 -1.34 -14.04 -33.17
CA LYS A 126 -1.10 -12.99 -34.14
C LYS A 126 -0.53 -13.49 -35.47
N ALA A 127 0.40 -14.44 -35.44
CA ALA A 127 0.92 -15.08 -36.65
C ALA A 127 -0.21 -15.76 -37.45
N MET A 128 -1.13 -16.44 -36.75
CA MET A 128 -2.29 -17.07 -37.39
C MET A 128 -3.21 -16.04 -38.05
N VAL A 129 -3.49 -14.92 -37.36
CA VAL A 129 -4.34 -13.84 -37.91
C VAL A 129 -3.68 -13.16 -39.09
N GLU A 130 -2.36 -12.98 -39.09
CA GLU A 130 -1.59 -12.35 -40.18
C GLU A 130 -1.26 -13.33 -41.31
N GLY A 131 -1.68 -14.59 -41.21
CA GLY A 131 -1.43 -15.62 -42.26
C GLY A 131 0.06 -15.99 -42.42
N VAL A 132 0.85 -15.83 -41.35
CA VAL A 132 2.26 -16.21 -41.33
C VAL A 132 2.35 -17.71 -41.03
N GLU A 133 2.33 -18.51 -42.10
CA GLU A 133 2.56 -19.95 -41.99
C GLU A 133 4.06 -20.21 -41.70
N ASP A 134 4.34 -21.16 -40.81
CA ASP A 134 5.74 -21.54 -40.41
C ASP A 134 6.58 -20.41 -39.78
N ALA A 135 5.98 -19.53 -38.96
CA ALA A 135 6.72 -18.52 -38.22
C ALA A 135 7.78 -19.14 -37.29
N SER A 136 9.04 -18.66 -37.39
CA SER A 136 10.09 -19.12 -36.48
C SER A 136 9.76 -18.79 -35.02
N PRO A 137 10.35 -19.51 -34.04
CA PRO A 137 10.18 -19.20 -32.62
C PRO A 137 10.49 -17.73 -32.27
N GLU A 138 11.52 -17.17 -32.90
CA GLU A 138 11.94 -15.77 -32.71
C GLU A 138 10.85 -14.82 -33.24
N LYS A 139 10.28 -15.11 -34.42
CA LYS A 139 9.19 -14.29 -35.00
C LYS A 139 7.92 -14.38 -34.18
N ILE A 140 7.57 -15.56 -33.70
CA ILE A 140 6.45 -15.74 -32.76
C ILE A 140 6.67 -14.89 -31.50
N ARG A 141 7.85 -14.92 -30.93
CA ARG A 141 8.18 -14.15 -29.74
C ARG A 141 8.07 -12.64 -30.02
N GLU A 142 8.64 -12.16 -31.11
CA GLU A 142 8.57 -10.74 -31.53
C GLU A 142 7.13 -10.25 -31.66
N LEU A 143 6.28 -11.04 -32.36
CA LEU A 143 4.86 -10.68 -32.51
C LEU A 143 4.13 -10.64 -31.17
N GLY A 144 4.43 -11.57 -30.27
CA GLY A 144 3.83 -11.61 -28.94
C GLY A 144 4.33 -10.49 -28.03
N GLU A 145 5.60 -10.13 -28.10
CA GLU A 145 6.16 -8.97 -27.38
C GLU A 145 5.44 -7.67 -27.82
N GLY A 146 5.19 -7.50 -29.13
CA GLY A 146 4.44 -6.33 -29.64
C GLY A 146 3.01 -6.26 -29.12
N VAL A 147 2.33 -7.41 -28.93
CA VAL A 147 0.98 -7.44 -28.32
C VAL A 147 1.04 -7.06 -26.85
N ILE A 148 2.00 -7.59 -26.10
CA ILE A 148 2.19 -7.27 -24.67
C ILE A 148 2.63 -5.82 -24.49
N GLU A 149 3.47 -5.29 -25.39
CA GLU A 149 3.86 -3.87 -25.37
C GLU A 149 2.64 -2.95 -25.52
N ALA A 150 1.76 -3.26 -26.46
CA ALA A 150 0.52 -2.50 -26.65
C ALA A 150 -0.39 -2.54 -25.39
N LYS A 151 -0.36 -3.64 -24.61
CA LYS A 151 -1.18 -3.81 -23.38
C LYS A 151 -0.51 -3.22 -22.14
N TYR A 152 0.79 -3.40 -21.96
CA TYR A 152 1.50 -3.18 -20.68
C TYR A 152 2.84 -2.43 -20.83
N GLY A 153 3.18 -1.94 -22.01
CA GLY A 153 4.50 -1.35 -22.29
C GLY A 153 4.88 -0.22 -21.32
N ASN A 154 3.92 0.64 -20.96
CA ASN A 154 4.12 1.70 -19.99
C ASN A 154 4.44 1.17 -18.58
N LEU A 155 3.83 0.06 -18.16
CA LEU A 155 4.09 -0.59 -16.88
C LEU A 155 5.47 -1.26 -16.88
N PHE A 156 5.85 -1.89 -17.99
CA PHE A 156 7.17 -2.51 -18.15
C PHE A 156 8.28 -1.46 -18.13
N GLN A 157 8.08 -0.32 -18.80
CA GLN A 157 9.03 0.80 -18.76
C GLN A 157 9.15 1.38 -17.33
N MET A 158 8.05 1.50 -16.60
CA MET A 158 8.06 1.96 -15.22
C MET A 158 8.84 0.99 -14.33
N TYR A 159 8.60 -0.32 -14.47
CA TYR A 159 9.33 -1.34 -13.74
C TYR A 159 10.84 -1.30 -14.04
N GLU A 160 11.20 -1.24 -15.32
CA GLU A 160 12.60 -1.18 -15.74
C GLU A 160 13.33 0.04 -15.17
N LYS A 161 12.66 1.22 -15.15
CA LYS A 161 13.22 2.43 -14.53
C LYS A 161 13.46 2.31 -13.03
N ILE A 162 12.65 1.54 -12.31
CA ILE A 162 12.75 1.38 -10.86
C ILE A 162 13.74 0.28 -10.47
N ILE A 163 13.68 -0.87 -11.16
CA ILE A 163 14.43 -2.09 -10.80
C ILE A 163 15.70 -2.25 -11.65
N ASN A 164 15.79 -1.57 -12.80
CA ASN A 164 16.85 -1.72 -13.80
C ASN A 164 16.92 -3.14 -14.41
N GLU A 165 15.78 -3.81 -14.52
CA GLU A 165 15.63 -5.10 -15.19
C GLU A 165 14.53 -5.00 -16.24
N ASN A 166 14.78 -5.58 -17.44
CA ASN A 166 13.85 -5.52 -18.55
C ASN A 166 12.85 -6.69 -18.51
N PRO A 167 11.54 -6.43 -18.33
CA PRO A 167 10.52 -7.47 -18.23
C PRO A 167 10.34 -8.37 -19.47
N TYR A 168 10.79 -7.92 -20.63
CA TYR A 168 10.80 -8.75 -21.83
C TYR A 168 11.89 -9.83 -21.80
N LYS A 169 12.92 -9.65 -20.96
CA LYS A 169 14.08 -10.55 -20.88
C LYS A 169 14.12 -11.37 -19.60
N THR A 170 13.55 -10.84 -18.52
CA THR A 170 13.64 -11.42 -17.17
C THR A 170 12.27 -11.33 -16.51
N PRO A 171 11.79 -12.36 -15.76
CA PRO A 171 10.55 -12.26 -14.99
C PRO A 171 10.58 -11.07 -14.04
N MET A 172 9.46 -10.37 -13.93
CA MET A 172 9.31 -9.28 -12.97
C MET A 172 9.26 -9.83 -11.55
N MET A 173 9.83 -9.10 -10.60
CA MET A 173 9.65 -9.35 -9.18
C MET A 173 8.47 -8.55 -8.66
N ILE A 174 7.57 -9.21 -7.94
CA ILE A 174 6.42 -8.60 -7.26
C ILE A 174 6.34 -9.06 -5.81
N TYR A 175 5.73 -8.22 -4.96
CA TYR A 175 5.45 -8.57 -3.58
C TYR A 175 4.15 -7.89 -3.11
N PRO A 176 3.35 -8.51 -2.23
CA PRO A 176 2.15 -7.87 -1.69
C PRO A 176 2.47 -6.67 -0.82
N ALA A 177 1.68 -5.62 -0.93
CA ALA A 177 1.80 -4.45 -0.06
C ALA A 177 0.43 -3.89 0.35
N VAL A 178 0.33 -3.36 1.55
CA VAL A 178 -0.83 -2.62 2.01
C VAL A 178 -0.99 -1.35 1.17
N HIS A 179 -2.18 -1.13 0.61
CA HIS A 179 -2.41 0.01 -0.28
C HIS A 179 -3.69 0.81 0.04
N TYR A 180 -4.59 0.27 0.84
CA TYR A 180 -5.87 0.87 1.15
C TYR A 180 -6.28 0.56 2.59
N THR A 181 -6.88 1.53 3.27
CA THR A 181 -7.47 1.36 4.59
C THR A 181 -8.99 1.36 4.44
N MET A 182 -9.64 0.25 4.77
CA MET A 182 -11.10 0.12 4.73
C MET A 182 -11.74 0.68 6.00
N GLY A 183 -11.01 0.71 7.10
CA GLY A 183 -11.38 1.43 8.30
C GLY A 183 -11.06 2.93 8.19
N GLY A 184 -11.55 3.71 9.12
CA GLY A 184 -11.33 5.15 9.14
C GLY A 184 -12.16 5.85 10.20
N VAL A 185 -12.35 7.15 10.06
CA VAL A 185 -13.22 7.93 10.94
C VAL A 185 -14.65 7.43 10.81
N TRP A 186 -15.27 7.17 11.95
CA TRP A 186 -16.69 6.81 11.99
C TRP A 186 -17.55 7.98 11.54
N VAL A 187 -18.54 7.71 10.70
CA VAL A 187 -19.55 8.68 10.24
C VAL A 187 -20.93 8.08 10.24
N ASP A 188 -21.95 8.92 10.37
CA ASP A 188 -23.33 8.56 10.11
C ASP A 188 -23.67 8.59 8.60
N TYR A 189 -24.93 8.37 8.25
CA TYR A 189 -25.40 8.39 6.86
C TYR A 189 -25.31 9.77 6.19
N ASN A 190 -25.14 10.84 6.95
CA ASN A 190 -24.93 12.20 6.45
C ASN A 190 -23.44 12.58 6.40
N LEU A 191 -22.54 11.61 6.60
CA LEU A 191 -21.08 11.77 6.64
C LEU A 191 -20.57 12.59 7.83
N MET A 192 -21.42 12.83 8.85
CA MET A 192 -21.02 13.51 10.05
C MET A 192 -20.30 12.55 11.01
N THR A 193 -19.17 13.00 11.52
CA THR A 193 -18.41 12.25 12.53
C THR A 193 -19.07 12.32 13.90
N SER A 194 -18.49 11.68 14.91
CA SER A 194 -18.94 11.85 16.31
C SER A 194 -18.69 13.27 16.87
N ILE A 195 -18.02 14.14 16.11
CA ILE A 195 -17.85 15.55 16.46
C ILE A 195 -18.86 16.35 15.62
N PRO A 196 -19.83 17.04 16.25
CA PRO A 196 -20.83 17.83 15.53
C PRO A 196 -20.19 18.87 14.60
N GLY A 197 -20.71 18.98 13.37
CA GLY A 197 -20.20 19.90 12.34
C GLY A 197 -18.89 19.47 11.67
N CYS A 198 -18.35 18.30 12.04
CA CYS A 198 -17.17 17.72 11.38
C CYS A 198 -17.57 16.52 10.53
N TYR A 199 -17.23 16.55 9.23
CA TYR A 199 -17.61 15.54 8.26
C TYR A 199 -16.38 14.89 7.66
N ALA A 200 -16.49 13.59 7.31
CA ALA A 200 -15.42 12.84 6.64
C ALA A 200 -15.98 12.09 5.44
N LEU A 201 -15.33 12.25 4.29
CA LEU A 201 -15.75 11.71 2.99
C LEU A 201 -14.68 10.79 2.41
N GLY A 202 -15.11 9.87 1.53
CA GLY A 202 -14.22 8.98 0.79
C GLY A 202 -13.37 8.10 1.72
N GLU A 203 -12.11 7.93 1.39
CA GLU A 203 -11.19 7.05 2.14
C GLU A 203 -10.86 7.53 3.57
N ALA A 204 -11.22 8.75 3.94
CA ALA A 204 -11.04 9.26 5.30
C ALA A 204 -12.05 8.64 6.29
N ASN A 205 -13.24 8.27 5.82
CA ASN A 205 -14.23 7.59 6.65
C ASN A 205 -14.07 6.06 6.57
N PHE A 206 -14.73 5.33 7.48
CA PHE A 206 -14.63 3.86 7.57
C PHE A 206 -15.32 3.10 6.44
N SER A 207 -16.08 3.76 5.61
CA SER A 207 -16.79 3.25 4.43
C SER A 207 -17.65 1.99 4.65
N ASP A 208 -18.38 1.59 3.60
CA ASP A 208 -19.26 0.41 3.59
C ASP A 208 -18.56 -0.87 3.14
N HIS A 209 -17.23 -0.84 2.98
CA HIS A 209 -16.50 -1.95 2.37
C HIS A 209 -16.35 -3.17 3.26
N GLY A 210 -16.61 -3.04 4.57
CA GLY A 210 -16.41 -4.13 5.52
C GLY A 210 -14.95 -4.60 5.56
N ALA A 211 -14.75 -5.90 5.63
CA ALA A 211 -13.43 -6.51 5.74
C ALA A 211 -12.68 -6.62 4.41
N ASN A 212 -13.35 -6.51 3.27
CA ASN A 212 -12.70 -6.66 1.97
C ASN A 212 -13.41 -5.82 0.88
N ARG A 213 -12.70 -4.84 0.34
CA ARG A 213 -13.20 -3.92 -0.68
C ARG A 213 -13.13 -4.55 -2.08
N LEU A 214 -14.20 -4.40 -2.85
CA LEU A 214 -14.20 -4.76 -4.27
C LEU A 214 -13.34 -3.80 -5.09
N GLY A 215 -12.81 -4.25 -6.22
CA GLY A 215 -12.01 -3.44 -7.13
C GLY A 215 -12.76 -2.20 -7.60
N ALA A 216 -12.08 -1.06 -7.69
CA ALA A 216 -12.56 0.25 -8.09
C ALA A 216 -13.64 0.91 -7.19
N SER A 217 -14.20 0.21 -6.19
CA SER A 217 -15.28 0.75 -5.35
C SER A 217 -14.86 1.90 -4.42
N ALA A 218 -13.57 2.05 -4.10
CA ALA A 218 -13.11 3.16 -3.27
C ALA A 218 -13.33 4.53 -3.92
N LEU A 219 -12.94 4.68 -5.19
CA LEU A 219 -13.19 5.91 -5.93
C LEU A 219 -14.70 6.13 -6.15
N MET A 220 -15.44 5.06 -6.39
CA MET A 220 -16.89 5.13 -6.57
C MET A 220 -17.58 5.62 -5.30
N GLN A 221 -17.18 5.14 -4.12
CA GLN A 221 -17.67 5.61 -2.83
C GLN A 221 -17.36 7.10 -2.63
N GLY A 222 -16.11 7.52 -2.83
CA GLY A 222 -15.74 8.93 -2.68
C GLY A 222 -16.51 9.87 -3.61
N LEU A 223 -16.78 9.43 -4.85
CA LEU A 223 -17.64 10.16 -5.78
C LEU A 223 -19.09 10.17 -5.30
N ALA A 224 -19.63 9.07 -4.81
CA ALA A 224 -20.99 8.99 -4.28
C ALA A 224 -21.17 9.91 -3.07
N ASP A 225 -20.24 9.88 -2.11
CA ASP A 225 -20.23 10.79 -0.97
C ASP A 225 -20.26 12.26 -1.40
N GLY A 226 -19.40 12.63 -2.37
CA GLY A 226 -19.27 14.00 -2.85
C GLY A 226 -20.44 14.49 -3.71
N TYR A 227 -21.00 13.65 -4.57
CA TYR A 227 -22.04 14.06 -5.51
C TYR A 227 -23.46 13.86 -4.97
N PHE A 228 -23.70 12.82 -4.18
CA PHE A 228 -25.06 12.44 -3.79
C PHE A 228 -25.38 12.71 -2.32
N VAL A 229 -24.39 12.70 -1.41
CA VAL A 229 -24.64 12.91 0.00
C VAL A 229 -24.28 14.34 0.44
N LEU A 230 -23.05 14.79 0.15
CA LEU A 230 -22.53 16.07 0.63
C LEU A 230 -23.42 17.30 0.30
N PRO A 231 -24.06 17.45 -0.89
CA PRO A 231 -24.91 18.60 -1.16
C PRO A 231 -26.10 18.72 -0.20
N TYR A 232 -26.70 17.58 0.17
CA TYR A 232 -27.79 17.56 1.17
C TYR A 232 -27.26 17.85 2.56
N THR A 233 -26.17 17.23 2.94
CA THR A 233 -25.51 17.45 4.24
C THR A 233 -25.16 18.93 4.47
N ILE A 234 -24.61 19.61 3.46
CA ILE A 234 -24.31 21.05 3.53
C ILE A 234 -25.61 21.86 3.67
N GLY A 235 -26.62 21.54 2.88
CA GLY A 235 -27.93 22.22 2.97
C GLY A 235 -28.55 22.09 4.35
N ASP A 236 -28.59 20.90 4.90
CA ASP A 236 -29.17 20.61 6.20
C ASP A 236 -28.37 21.28 7.32
N GLN A 237 -27.03 21.21 7.27
CA GLN A 237 -26.18 21.84 8.28
C GLN A 237 -26.31 23.36 8.32
N LEU A 238 -26.46 24.00 7.15
CA LEU A 238 -26.55 25.44 7.06
C LEU A 238 -27.98 25.99 7.19
N ALA A 239 -29.00 25.14 7.17
CA ALA A 239 -30.39 25.58 7.15
C ALA A 239 -30.76 26.49 8.34
N ASP A 240 -30.26 26.14 9.52
CA ASP A 240 -30.49 26.94 10.73
C ASP A 240 -29.46 28.07 10.90
N ASP A 241 -28.22 27.86 10.43
CA ASP A 241 -27.12 28.79 10.64
C ASP A 241 -27.13 29.98 9.67
N ILE A 242 -27.72 29.81 8.48
CA ILE A 242 -27.72 30.84 7.42
C ILE A 242 -28.35 32.16 7.85
N ARG A 243 -29.23 32.15 8.86
CA ARG A 243 -29.94 33.31 9.40
C ARG A 243 -29.28 33.92 10.62
N THR A 244 -28.29 33.24 11.21
CA THR A 244 -27.64 33.68 12.46
C THR A 244 -26.51 34.67 12.23
N GLY A 245 -26.08 34.84 10.97
CA GLY A 245 -24.93 35.67 10.62
C GLY A 245 -23.59 35.00 10.89
N PRO A 246 -22.47 35.64 10.51
CA PRO A 246 -21.15 35.07 10.71
C PRO A 246 -20.78 35.01 12.19
N ILE A 247 -20.13 33.93 12.61
CA ILE A 247 -19.52 33.82 13.93
C ILE A 247 -18.29 34.74 14.00
N SER A 248 -18.19 35.55 15.08
CA SER A 248 -17.01 36.40 15.25
C SER A 248 -15.75 35.57 15.51
N THR A 249 -14.69 35.90 14.76
CA THR A 249 -13.38 35.29 14.98
C THR A 249 -12.64 35.84 16.22
N ASP A 250 -13.22 36.85 16.91
CA ASP A 250 -12.70 37.36 18.17
C ASP A 250 -13.07 36.49 19.38
N LEU A 251 -13.83 35.43 19.17
CA LEU A 251 -14.15 34.49 20.25
C LEU A 251 -12.87 33.80 20.76
N PRO A 252 -12.76 33.56 22.07
CA PRO A 252 -11.56 33.01 22.70
C PRO A 252 -11.17 31.62 22.17
N GLU A 253 -12.15 30.86 21.69
CA GLU A 253 -11.94 29.52 21.12
C GLU A 253 -11.05 29.55 19.86
N PHE A 254 -11.14 30.61 19.05
CA PHE A 254 -10.25 30.78 17.88
C PHE A 254 -8.82 31.05 18.31
N ALA A 255 -8.62 31.94 19.29
CA ALA A 255 -7.29 32.26 19.82
C ALA A 255 -6.66 31.04 20.52
N GLU A 256 -7.45 30.23 21.24
CA GLU A 256 -7.00 28.98 21.88
C GLU A 256 -6.57 27.96 20.84
N ALA A 257 -7.38 27.76 19.79
CA ALA A 257 -7.05 26.83 18.72
C ALA A 257 -5.74 27.23 17.98
N GLU A 258 -5.60 28.52 17.65
CA GLU A 258 -4.38 29.06 17.04
C GLU A 258 -3.15 28.86 17.92
N LYS A 259 -3.28 29.14 19.22
CA LYS A 259 -2.22 28.93 20.21
C LYS A 259 -1.77 27.49 20.27
N LEU A 260 -2.70 26.52 20.35
CA LEU A 260 -2.39 25.09 20.40
C LEU A 260 -1.63 24.62 19.15
N VAL A 261 -2.02 25.11 17.96
CA VAL A 261 -1.32 24.78 16.71
C VAL A 261 0.09 25.36 16.72
N LYS A 262 0.27 26.64 17.07
CA LYS A 262 1.58 27.32 17.16
C LYS A 262 2.51 26.61 18.15
N GLU A 263 2.00 26.27 19.33
CA GLU A 263 2.79 25.56 20.37
C GLU A 263 3.25 24.19 19.84
N GLY A 264 2.39 23.44 19.14
CA GLY A 264 2.75 22.18 18.54
C GLY A 264 3.83 22.28 17.46
N LEU A 265 3.73 23.29 16.58
CA LEU A 265 4.73 23.55 15.54
C LEU A 265 6.07 24.01 16.13
N ASN A 266 6.04 24.95 17.07
CA ASN A 266 7.23 25.43 17.74
C ASN A 266 7.95 24.30 18.49
N LYS A 267 7.21 23.45 19.18
CA LYS A 267 7.79 22.28 19.87
C LYS A 267 8.61 21.38 18.93
N LEU A 268 8.15 21.17 17.71
CA LEU A 268 8.89 20.36 16.72
C LEU A 268 10.18 21.04 16.25
N VAL A 269 10.15 22.35 16.01
CA VAL A 269 11.31 23.13 15.53
C VAL A 269 12.33 23.38 16.65
N ASP A 270 11.86 23.65 17.86
CA ASP A 270 12.71 24.01 19.02
C ASP A 270 13.39 22.76 19.64
N ASN A 271 12.93 21.57 19.32
CA ASN A 271 13.43 20.34 19.94
C ASN A 271 14.91 20.06 19.67
N LYS A 272 15.50 20.52 18.56
CA LYS A 272 16.93 20.38 18.22
C LYS A 272 17.52 18.99 18.52
N GLY A 273 16.74 17.96 18.26
CA GLY A 273 17.15 16.58 18.49
C GLY A 273 18.27 16.12 17.54
N THR A 274 18.65 14.86 17.63
CA THR A 274 19.77 14.30 16.87
C THR A 274 19.32 13.47 15.67
N HIS A 275 18.05 13.04 15.63
CA HIS A 275 17.53 12.16 14.59
C HIS A 275 16.56 12.88 13.64
N SER A 276 16.73 12.62 12.34
CA SER A 276 15.84 13.18 11.31
C SER A 276 14.40 12.63 11.41
N VAL A 277 13.46 13.34 10.82
CA VAL A 277 12.06 12.88 10.69
C VAL A 277 11.98 11.54 9.98
N ASP A 278 12.78 11.31 8.94
CA ASP A 278 12.85 10.05 8.20
C ASP A 278 13.32 8.87 9.05
N TYR A 279 14.19 9.09 10.01
CA TYR A 279 14.61 8.05 10.94
C TYR A 279 13.41 7.45 11.71
N PHE A 280 12.58 8.32 12.28
CA PHE A 280 11.39 7.90 13.01
C PHE A 280 10.33 7.28 12.10
N HIS A 281 10.11 7.87 10.91
CA HIS A 281 9.19 7.33 9.92
C HIS A 281 9.57 5.91 9.50
N LYS A 282 10.85 5.66 9.22
CA LYS A 282 11.35 4.33 8.84
C LYS A 282 11.24 3.31 9.97
N ARG A 283 11.52 3.72 11.21
CA ARG A 283 11.36 2.84 12.37
C ARG A 283 9.90 2.45 12.58
N LEU A 284 8.99 3.42 12.54
CA LEU A 284 7.55 3.12 12.61
C LEU A 284 7.12 2.21 11.45
N GLY A 285 7.51 2.54 10.23
CA GLY A 285 7.21 1.73 9.05
C GLY A 285 7.66 0.28 9.18
N LYS A 286 8.85 0.05 9.76
CA LYS A 286 9.36 -1.30 10.01
C LYS A 286 8.50 -2.06 11.02
N VAL A 287 8.13 -1.44 12.14
CA VAL A 287 7.24 -2.06 13.14
C VAL A 287 5.88 -2.40 12.53
N MET A 288 5.28 -1.47 11.78
CA MET A 288 4.00 -1.68 11.12
C MET A 288 4.07 -2.80 10.09
N TRP A 289 5.14 -2.85 9.28
CA TRP A 289 5.35 -3.89 8.28
C TRP A 289 5.50 -5.27 8.90
N ASP A 290 6.39 -5.39 9.88
CA ASP A 290 6.77 -6.68 10.46
C ASP A 290 5.67 -7.27 11.36
N LYS A 291 4.91 -6.44 12.08
CA LYS A 291 4.04 -6.89 13.19
C LYS A 291 2.57 -6.54 13.04
N VAL A 292 2.24 -5.49 12.29
CA VAL A 292 0.86 -4.98 12.13
C VAL A 292 0.35 -5.12 10.70
N GLY A 293 1.20 -5.56 9.77
CA GLY A 293 0.91 -5.70 8.35
C GLY A 293 0.03 -6.90 8.00
N MET A 294 0.54 -7.77 7.11
CA MET A 294 -0.24 -8.88 6.53
C MET A 294 -0.38 -10.11 7.42
N SER A 295 0.54 -10.33 8.35
CA SER A 295 0.54 -11.49 9.26
C SER A 295 0.61 -10.99 10.68
N ARG A 296 -0.45 -11.19 11.43
CA ARG A 296 -0.64 -10.67 12.79
C ARG A 296 -0.75 -11.80 13.78
N ASN A 297 -0.21 -11.58 14.98
CA ASN A 297 -0.41 -12.45 16.13
C ASN A 297 -0.37 -11.62 17.41
N GLU A 298 -0.96 -12.14 18.48
CA GLU A 298 -1.10 -11.43 19.75
C GLU A 298 0.25 -10.93 20.30
N LYS A 299 1.29 -11.77 20.27
CA LYS A 299 2.62 -11.40 20.76
C LYS A 299 3.21 -10.24 19.96
N GLY A 300 3.19 -10.35 18.63
CA GLY A 300 3.71 -9.31 17.73
C GLY A 300 2.96 -7.98 17.87
N LEU A 301 1.64 -8.00 18.03
CA LEU A 301 0.83 -6.80 18.24
C LEU A 301 1.15 -6.12 19.58
N LYS A 302 1.30 -6.88 20.67
CA LYS A 302 1.71 -6.34 21.97
C LYS A 302 3.11 -5.71 21.93
N GLU A 303 4.06 -6.36 21.26
CA GLU A 303 5.40 -5.82 21.03
C GLU A 303 5.35 -4.55 20.15
N ALA A 304 4.51 -4.53 19.10
CA ALA A 304 4.32 -3.35 18.24
C ALA A 304 3.81 -2.15 19.03
N ILE A 305 2.79 -2.33 19.87
CA ILE A 305 2.23 -1.26 20.70
C ILE A 305 3.33 -0.66 21.61
N ALA A 306 4.09 -1.51 22.29
CA ALA A 306 5.16 -1.06 23.18
C ALA A 306 6.27 -0.30 22.42
N GLU A 307 6.69 -0.80 21.24
CA GLU A 307 7.71 -0.16 20.42
C GLU A 307 7.21 1.17 19.82
N ILE A 308 5.95 1.25 19.35
CA ILE A 308 5.37 2.49 18.83
C ILE A 308 5.32 3.56 19.92
N GLN A 309 4.91 3.20 21.14
CA GLN A 309 4.91 4.12 22.28
C GLN A 309 6.31 4.63 22.60
N LYS A 310 7.31 3.75 22.55
CA LYS A 310 8.71 4.12 22.73
C LYS A 310 9.18 5.07 21.62
N ILE A 311 8.95 4.72 20.35
CA ILE A 311 9.30 5.58 19.20
C ILE A 311 8.64 6.97 19.33
N ARG A 312 7.37 7.02 19.76
CA ARG A 312 6.64 8.27 19.97
C ARG A 312 7.27 9.12 21.06
N SER A 313 7.68 8.51 22.18
CA SER A 313 8.38 9.22 23.25
C SER A 313 9.74 9.76 22.78
N GLU A 314 10.51 8.95 22.07
CA GLU A 314 11.78 9.38 21.48
C GLU A 314 11.60 10.48 20.45
N PHE A 315 10.60 10.36 19.56
CA PHE A 315 10.28 11.38 18.55
C PHE A 315 10.07 12.76 19.18
N TRP A 316 9.23 12.86 20.20
CA TRP A 316 8.93 14.13 20.86
C TRP A 316 10.11 14.73 21.67
N ASN A 317 11.15 13.94 21.92
CA ASN A 317 12.33 14.39 22.67
C ASN A 317 13.58 14.54 21.80
N ASP A 318 13.64 13.92 20.62
CA ASP A 318 14.89 13.82 19.85
C ASP A 318 14.73 14.04 18.34
N VAL A 319 13.53 14.43 17.86
CA VAL A 319 13.38 14.78 16.45
C VAL A 319 14.09 16.08 16.11
N MET A 320 14.82 16.09 15.00
CA MET A 320 15.47 17.28 14.44
C MET A 320 14.68 17.74 13.21
N VAL A 321 14.12 18.93 13.29
CA VAL A 321 13.42 19.59 12.19
C VAL A 321 14.22 20.85 11.82
N PRO A 322 14.92 20.88 10.68
CA PRO A 322 15.63 22.07 10.21
C PRO A 322 14.65 23.14 9.73
N GLY A 323 15.09 24.40 9.73
CA GLY A 323 14.28 25.54 9.30
C GLY A 323 13.40 26.13 10.41
N GLY A 324 12.45 26.95 10.04
CA GLY A 324 11.58 27.70 10.96
C GLY A 324 10.08 27.44 10.70
N VAL A 325 9.25 28.05 11.55
CA VAL A 325 7.76 27.94 11.44
C VAL A 325 7.16 29.02 10.53
N ASN A 326 7.92 30.03 10.15
CA ASN A 326 7.45 31.19 9.37
C ASN A 326 7.80 31.09 7.87
N GLU A 327 8.23 29.93 7.41
CA GLU A 327 8.61 29.66 6.03
C GLU A 327 7.98 28.37 5.54
N MET A 328 7.99 28.13 4.22
CA MET A 328 7.59 26.82 3.67
C MET A 328 8.62 25.77 4.09
N ASN A 329 8.25 24.93 5.04
CA ASN A 329 9.13 23.94 5.65
C ASN A 329 8.55 22.53 5.47
N SER A 330 9.04 21.82 4.45
CA SER A 330 8.61 20.46 4.13
C SER A 330 8.99 19.44 5.23
N GLU A 331 10.08 19.65 5.95
CA GLU A 331 10.47 18.77 7.05
C GLU A 331 9.56 18.97 8.27
N LEU A 332 9.10 20.19 8.54
CA LEU A 332 8.12 20.46 9.58
C LEU A 332 6.76 19.81 9.24
N GLU A 333 6.32 19.93 8.00
CA GLU A 333 5.09 19.28 7.52
C GLU A 333 5.19 17.75 7.65
N LYS A 334 6.31 17.18 7.24
CA LYS A 334 6.59 15.74 7.41
C LYS A 334 6.63 15.32 8.88
N ALA A 335 7.21 16.13 9.76
CA ALA A 335 7.24 15.86 11.20
C ALA A 335 5.84 15.81 11.81
N GLY A 336 4.96 16.74 11.42
CA GLY A 336 3.55 16.70 11.82
C GLY A 336 2.84 15.42 11.40
N ARG A 337 3.05 14.99 10.14
CA ARG A 337 2.49 13.71 9.65
C ARG A 337 3.03 12.49 10.40
N VAL A 338 4.33 12.45 10.70
CA VAL A 338 4.93 11.34 11.47
C VAL A 338 4.38 11.29 12.88
N ALA A 339 4.15 12.44 13.51
CA ALA A 339 3.48 12.52 14.81
C ALA A 339 2.08 11.87 14.76
N ASP A 340 1.30 12.15 13.71
CA ASP A 340 -0.02 11.54 13.51
C ASP A 340 0.06 10.05 13.18
N PHE A 341 1.03 9.63 12.36
CA PHE A 341 1.24 8.21 12.04
C PHE A 341 1.61 7.37 13.28
N LEU A 342 2.33 7.93 14.23
CA LEU A 342 2.65 7.26 15.50
C LEU A 342 1.37 7.01 16.34
N GLU A 343 0.43 7.94 16.34
CA GLU A 343 -0.87 7.77 17.01
C GLU A 343 -1.75 6.76 16.27
N LEU A 344 -1.86 6.89 14.94
CA LEU A 344 -2.67 5.99 14.13
C LEU A 344 -2.11 4.56 14.11
N GLY A 345 -0.78 4.40 14.10
CA GLY A 345 -0.13 3.09 14.17
C GLY A 345 -0.45 2.36 15.47
N GLU A 346 -0.46 3.07 16.62
CA GLU A 346 -0.88 2.49 17.89
C GLU A 346 -2.36 2.11 17.87
N LEU A 347 -3.22 2.97 17.31
CA LEU A 347 -4.65 2.70 17.17
C LEU A 347 -4.90 1.42 16.35
N PHE A 348 -4.20 1.27 15.22
CA PHE A 348 -4.30 0.08 14.37
C PHE A 348 -3.88 -1.19 15.11
N ALA A 349 -2.76 -1.13 15.83
CA ALA A 349 -2.26 -2.27 16.56
C ALA A 349 -3.18 -2.67 17.73
N LYS A 350 -3.77 -1.70 18.42
CA LYS A 350 -4.75 -1.94 19.49
C LYS A 350 -6.04 -2.54 18.97
N ASP A 351 -6.62 -1.96 17.91
CA ASP A 351 -7.83 -2.48 17.28
C ASP A 351 -7.62 -3.92 16.80
N ALA A 352 -6.47 -4.20 16.17
CA ALA A 352 -6.13 -5.55 15.73
C ALA A 352 -5.97 -6.54 16.90
N LEU A 353 -5.45 -6.09 18.04
CA LEU A 353 -5.24 -6.93 19.23
C LEU A 353 -6.57 -7.29 19.94
N GLU A 354 -7.53 -6.37 19.93
CA GLU A 354 -8.83 -6.55 20.59
C GLU A 354 -9.80 -7.39 19.75
N ARG A 355 -9.54 -7.57 18.46
CA ARG A 355 -10.38 -8.36 17.56
C ARG A 355 -10.03 -9.83 17.63
N ASN A 356 -11.06 -10.65 17.81
CA ASN A 356 -10.96 -12.11 17.72
C ASN A 356 -11.39 -12.66 16.35
N GLU A 357 -11.50 -11.79 15.36
CA GLU A 357 -11.90 -12.16 14.00
C GLU A 357 -10.67 -12.61 13.21
N SER A 358 -10.76 -13.77 12.60
CA SER A 358 -9.72 -14.34 11.74
C SER A 358 -9.77 -13.79 10.31
#